data_b2290efaee46c971c93807d16760c3b0
#
_entry.id   b2290efaee46c971c93807d16760c3b0
#
_cell.length_a   1.000
_cell.length_b   1.000
_cell.length_c   1.000
_cell.angle_alpha   90.00
_cell.angle_beta   90.00
_cell.angle_gamma   90.00
#
_symmetry.space_group_name_H-M   'P 1'
#
loop_
_entity.id
_entity.type
_entity.pdbx_description
1 polymer ?
#
loop_
_entity_poly.entity_id
_entity_poly.type
_entity_poly.pdbx_seq_one_letter_code
_entity_poly.pdbx_strand_id
1 'polypeptide(L)'
;GATTAAQETAQETGAQEREDAPARMNTPVRDGKFEFVVTDVQSGLESVGDNPYLTEQAQGQFVVVSMTVQNTSNKPQSFAPSDQKLVDDQGRTFEPSTSAQIALGGSDIPVWDNINPGNTVDAKVVFDMPKDANPTTIELHDSMFSGGVKVRLN
;
A
#
# COMPACT_ATOMS: atom_id res chain seq x y z
N GLY A 1 -4.60 21.26 38.34
CA GLY A 1 -4.98 20.29 39.26
C GLY A 1 -5.31 18.95 38.68
N ALA A 2 -6.12 18.19 39.35
CA ALA A 2 -6.51 16.84 38.95
C ALA A 2 -7.24 16.82 37.59
N THR A 3 -8.02 17.83 37.30
CA THR A 3 -8.73 17.95 36.03
C THR A 3 -7.78 18.04 34.83
N THR A 4 -6.71 18.81 34.96
CA THR A 4 -5.72 18.95 33.89
C THR A 4 -5.03 17.63 33.61
N ALA A 5 -4.63 16.90 34.64
CA ALA A 5 -3.98 15.59 34.49
C ALA A 5 -4.91 14.57 33.82
N ALA A 6 -6.19 14.57 34.16
CA ALA A 6 -7.17 13.71 33.53
C ALA A 6 -7.34 14.02 32.03
N GLN A 7 -7.33 15.29 31.65
CA GLN A 7 -7.41 15.71 30.26
C GLN A 7 -6.20 15.26 29.46
N GLU A 8 -5.01 15.38 30.03
CA GLU A 8 -3.78 14.94 29.37
C GLU A 8 -3.81 13.43 29.14
N THR A 9 -4.26 12.64 30.12
CA THR A 9 -4.36 11.20 29.97
C THR A 9 -5.35 10.82 28.85
N ALA A 10 -6.48 11.50 28.77
CA ALA A 10 -7.47 11.26 27.72
C ALA A 10 -6.90 11.58 26.33
N GLN A 11 -6.11 12.65 26.20
CA GLN A 11 -5.48 12.99 24.94
C GLN A 11 -4.46 11.94 24.51
N GLU A 12 -3.67 11.43 25.42
CA GLU A 12 -2.69 10.38 25.13
C GLU A 12 -3.40 9.10 24.66
N THR A 13 -4.48 8.72 25.31
CA THR A 13 -5.27 7.55 24.91
C THR A 13 -5.84 7.74 23.50
N GLY A 14 -6.38 8.91 23.19
CA GLY A 14 -6.89 9.22 21.87
C GLY A 14 -5.80 9.19 20.81
N ALA A 15 -4.61 9.66 21.12
CA ALA A 15 -3.48 9.62 20.19
C ALA A 15 -3.07 8.18 19.89
N GLN A 16 -3.03 7.31 20.90
CA GLN A 16 -2.71 5.90 20.73
C GLN A 16 -3.76 5.20 19.87
N GLU A 17 -5.03 5.47 20.07
CA GLU A 17 -6.10 4.93 19.25
C GLU A 17 -5.93 5.34 17.79
N ARG A 18 -5.54 6.59 17.52
CA ARG A 18 -5.29 7.06 16.17
C ARG A 18 -4.06 6.40 15.54
N GLU A 19 -3.03 6.12 16.32
CA GLU A 19 -1.85 5.38 15.84
C GLU A 19 -2.20 3.94 15.46
N ASP A 20 -3.08 3.31 16.23
CA ASP A 20 -3.52 1.94 15.97
C ASP A 20 -4.55 1.86 14.84
N ALA A 21 -5.28 2.93 14.60
CA ALA A 21 -6.28 2.98 13.53
C ALA A 21 -5.61 3.17 12.17
N PRO A 22 -6.12 2.51 11.10
CA PRO A 22 -5.58 2.72 9.77
C PRO A 22 -5.71 4.18 9.35
N ALA A 23 -4.69 4.70 8.70
CA ALA A 23 -4.72 6.02 8.10
C ALA A 23 -5.66 6.03 6.88
N ARG A 24 -6.04 7.20 6.42
CA ARG A 24 -6.86 7.37 5.23
C ARG A 24 -5.99 7.54 4.00
N MET A 25 -6.56 7.33 2.82
CA MET A 25 -5.90 7.66 1.56
C MET A 25 -5.52 9.15 1.54
N ASN A 26 -4.51 9.45 0.78
CA ASN A 26 -3.94 10.81 0.64
C ASN A 26 -3.31 11.36 1.93
N THR A 27 -3.05 10.48 2.90
CA THR A 27 -2.36 10.82 4.14
C THR A 27 -0.98 10.18 4.13
N PRO A 28 0.11 10.93 4.39
CA PRO A 28 1.43 10.33 4.50
C PRO A 28 1.52 9.37 5.69
N VAL A 29 2.08 8.19 5.45
CA VAL A 29 2.34 7.19 6.48
C VAL A 29 3.75 6.66 6.31
N ARG A 30 4.35 6.22 7.39
CA ARG A 30 5.73 5.71 7.37
C ARG A 30 5.81 4.29 7.86
N ASP A 31 6.64 3.53 7.19
CA ASP A 31 7.11 2.23 7.65
C ASP A 31 8.61 2.16 7.37
N GLY A 32 9.41 2.18 8.44
CA GLY A 32 10.87 2.14 8.34
C GLY A 32 11.44 3.26 7.49
N LYS A 33 12.04 2.89 6.37
CA LYS A 33 12.77 3.83 5.49
C LYS A 33 11.91 4.51 4.45
N PHE A 34 10.62 4.19 4.35
CA PHE A 34 9.73 4.75 3.33
C PHE A 34 8.58 5.55 3.94
N GLU A 35 8.23 6.62 3.24
CA GLU A 35 6.98 7.33 3.46
C GLU A 35 6.07 7.08 2.27
N PHE A 36 4.85 6.60 2.56
CA PHE A 36 3.87 6.24 1.54
C PHE A 36 2.70 7.21 1.57
N VAL A 37 2.18 7.52 0.39
CA VAL A 37 0.87 8.16 0.25
C VAL A 37 0.06 7.33 -0.73
N VAL A 38 -1.02 6.71 -0.26
CA VAL A 38 -1.93 5.97 -1.13
C VAL A 38 -2.86 6.97 -1.79
N THR A 39 -2.86 7.03 -3.11
CA THR A 39 -3.56 8.08 -3.86
C THR A 39 -4.81 7.59 -4.56
N ASP A 40 -4.90 6.31 -4.90
CA ASP A 40 -6.03 5.80 -5.67
C ASP A 40 -6.16 4.29 -5.50
N VAL A 41 -7.38 3.79 -5.66
CA VAL A 41 -7.67 2.37 -5.74
C VAL A 41 -8.70 2.16 -6.86
N GLN A 42 -8.39 1.23 -7.78
CA GLN A 42 -9.30 0.81 -8.83
C GLN A 42 -9.61 -0.67 -8.64
N SER A 43 -10.89 -1.00 -8.59
CA SER A 43 -11.34 -2.39 -8.43
C SER A 43 -12.23 -2.79 -9.59
N GLY A 44 -12.57 -4.09 -9.68
CA GLY A 44 -13.45 -4.59 -10.71
C GLY A 44 -12.83 -4.67 -12.09
N LEU A 45 -11.50 -4.65 -12.19
CA LEU A 45 -10.82 -4.74 -13.49
C LEU A 45 -10.70 -6.20 -13.92
N GLU A 46 -11.08 -6.47 -15.18
CA GLU A 46 -10.99 -7.81 -15.74
C GLU A 46 -9.59 -8.12 -16.25
N SER A 47 -8.85 -7.08 -16.64
CA SER A 47 -7.49 -7.22 -17.17
C SER A 47 -6.67 -5.99 -16.87
N VAL A 48 -5.35 -6.15 -16.93
CA VAL A 48 -4.40 -5.03 -16.85
C VAL A 48 -3.37 -5.16 -17.96
N GLY A 49 -2.76 -4.04 -18.32
CA GLY A 49 -1.73 -3.97 -19.36
C GLY A 49 -2.21 -3.19 -20.57
N ASP A 50 -1.36 -2.28 -21.06
CA ASP A 50 -1.66 -1.47 -22.23
C ASP A 50 -1.17 -2.12 -23.53
N ASN A 51 -0.22 -3.05 -23.41
CA ASN A 51 0.37 -3.73 -24.55
C ASN A 51 -0.39 -5.03 -24.81
N PRO A 52 -0.94 -5.25 -26.03
CA PRO A 52 -1.70 -6.47 -26.32
C PRO A 52 -0.90 -7.75 -26.11
N TYR A 53 0.43 -7.67 -26.14
CA TYR A 53 1.29 -8.85 -25.91
C TYR A 53 1.59 -9.08 -24.44
N LEU A 54 1.28 -8.12 -23.55
CA LEU A 54 1.56 -8.16 -22.13
C LEU A 54 0.30 -7.89 -21.30
N THR A 55 -0.85 -8.32 -21.81
CA THR A 55 -2.11 -8.19 -21.08
C THR A 55 -2.31 -9.43 -20.22
N GLU A 56 -2.71 -9.23 -18.96
CA GLU A 56 -3.01 -10.31 -18.03
C GLU A 56 -4.49 -10.25 -17.67
N GLN A 57 -5.14 -11.42 -17.66
CA GLN A 57 -6.56 -11.56 -17.28
C GLN A 57 -6.66 -11.96 -15.81
N ALA A 58 -7.61 -11.37 -15.09
CA ALA A 58 -7.86 -11.71 -13.70
C ALA A 58 -8.57 -13.07 -13.59
N GLN A 59 -8.25 -13.81 -12.55
CA GLN A 59 -9.05 -14.98 -12.16
C GLN A 59 -10.41 -14.51 -11.64
N GLY A 60 -10.43 -13.47 -10.81
CA GLY A 60 -11.62 -12.81 -10.30
C GLY A 60 -11.70 -11.39 -10.80
N GLN A 61 -11.13 -10.47 -10.05
CA GLN A 61 -10.99 -9.06 -10.43
C GLN A 61 -9.60 -8.59 -10.06
N PHE A 62 -9.04 -7.71 -10.88
CA PHE A 62 -7.83 -7.00 -10.44
C PHE A 62 -8.22 -5.76 -9.65
N VAL A 63 -7.49 -5.53 -8.57
CA VAL A 63 -7.54 -4.32 -7.77
C VAL A 63 -6.15 -3.69 -7.84
N VAL A 64 -6.09 -2.45 -8.33
CA VAL A 64 -4.83 -1.71 -8.48
C VAL A 64 -4.81 -0.58 -7.45
N VAL A 65 -3.81 -0.61 -6.58
CA VAL A 65 -3.59 0.45 -5.59
C VAL A 65 -2.42 1.29 -6.05
N SER A 66 -2.66 2.59 -6.20
CA SER A 66 -1.64 3.57 -6.62
C SER A 66 -1.15 4.33 -5.40
N MET A 67 0.15 4.60 -5.38
CA MET A 67 0.76 5.29 -4.24
C MET A 67 2.04 5.99 -4.67
N THR A 68 2.49 6.93 -3.85
CA THR A 68 3.84 7.46 -3.93
C THR A 68 4.69 6.86 -2.83
N VAL A 69 5.96 6.62 -3.12
CA VAL A 69 6.92 6.04 -2.18
C VAL A 69 8.14 6.94 -2.13
N GLN A 70 8.41 7.50 -0.98
CA GLN A 70 9.58 8.35 -0.77
C GLN A 70 10.60 7.63 0.11
N ASN A 71 11.87 7.66 -0.32
CA ASN A 71 12.97 7.18 0.49
C ASN A 71 13.34 8.26 1.51
N THR A 72 13.03 8.02 2.78
CA THR A 72 13.34 8.96 3.86
C THR A 72 14.67 8.66 4.56
N SER A 73 15.39 7.65 4.09
CA SER A 73 16.69 7.27 4.64
C SER A 73 17.82 8.03 3.95
N ASN A 74 19.03 7.80 4.40
CA ASN A 74 20.22 8.46 3.84
C ASN A 74 21.00 7.55 2.88
N LYS A 75 20.41 6.44 2.44
CA LYS A 75 21.00 5.49 1.49
C LYS A 75 20.00 5.15 0.39
N PRO A 76 20.45 4.75 -0.81
CA PRO A 76 19.54 4.22 -1.82
C PRO A 76 18.80 3.00 -1.31
N GLN A 77 17.52 2.87 -1.65
CA GLN A 77 16.65 1.78 -1.21
C GLN A 77 15.83 1.24 -2.36
N SER A 78 15.35 0.01 -2.23
CA SER A 78 14.48 -0.63 -3.21
C SER A 78 13.08 -0.82 -2.61
N PHE A 79 12.06 -0.60 -3.44
CA PHE A 79 10.66 -0.86 -3.08
C PHE A 79 10.17 -2.08 -3.87
N ALA A 80 9.68 -3.09 -3.17
CA ALA A 80 9.16 -4.32 -3.78
C ALA A 80 7.64 -4.39 -3.62
N PRO A 81 6.86 -4.35 -4.72
CA PRO A 81 5.41 -4.53 -4.63
C PRO A 81 5.02 -5.83 -3.93
N SER A 82 5.81 -6.89 -4.08
CA SER A 82 5.52 -8.21 -3.50
C SER A 82 5.48 -8.23 -1.98
N ASP A 83 6.02 -7.22 -1.32
CA ASP A 83 5.99 -7.12 0.15
C ASP A 83 4.67 -6.54 0.66
N GLN A 84 3.82 -6.02 -0.22
CA GLN A 84 2.58 -5.34 0.16
C GLN A 84 1.43 -6.33 0.27
N LYS A 85 0.44 -6.03 1.09
CA LYS A 85 -0.69 -6.93 1.32
C LYS A 85 -2.00 -6.15 1.30
N LEU A 86 -3.05 -6.78 0.77
CA LEU A 86 -4.37 -6.19 0.71
C LEU A 86 -5.32 -7.00 1.57
N VAL A 87 -6.18 -6.32 2.31
CA VAL A 87 -7.14 -6.96 3.22
C VAL A 87 -8.55 -6.59 2.77
N ASP A 88 -9.46 -7.57 2.77
CA ASP A 88 -10.86 -7.34 2.41
C ASP A 88 -11.76 -7.19 3.66
N ASP A 89 -13.05 -7.00 3.41
CA ASP A 89 -14.03 -6.80 4.48
C ASP A 89 -14.32 -8.07 5.28
N GLN A 90 -13.83 -9.23 4.83
CA GLN A 90 -13.92 -10.49 5.57
C GLN A 90 -12.64 -10.81 6.35
N GLY A 91 -11.68 -9.88 6.34
CA GLY A 91 -10.40 -10.07 7.03
C GLY A 91 -9.42 -10.96 6.28
N ARG A 92 -9.70 -11.30 5.02
CA ARG A 92 -8.79 -12.12 4.22
C ARG A 92 -7.65 -11.27 3.70
N THR A 93 -6.46 -11.84 3.65
CA THR A 93 -5.24 -11.18 3.19
C THR A 93 -4.86 -11.69 1.81
N PHE A 94 -4.55 -10.78 0.90
CA PHE A 94 -4.19 -11.09 -0.48
C PHE A 94 -2.78 -10.59 -0.76
N GLU A 95 -2.06 -11.36 -1.55
CA GLU A 95 -0.75 -10.98 -2.04
C GLU A 95 -0.83 -10.45 -3.47
N PRO A 96 0.11 -9.61 -3.90
CA PRO A 96 0.11 -9.09 -5.27
C PRO A 96 0.26 -10.21 -6.31
N SER A 97 -0.34 -9.99 -7.48
CA SER A 97 -0.18 -10.87 -8.62
C SER A 97 1.09 -10.49 -9.38
N THR A 98 2.07 -11.37 -9.41
CA THR A 98 3.34 -11.12 -10.10
C THR A 98 3.14 -10.92 -11.59
N SER A 99 2.33 -11.77 -12.23
CA SER A 99 2.09 -11.68 -13.68
C SER A 99 1.35 -10.40 -14.05
N ALA A 100 0.38 -9.98 -13.24
CA ALA A 100 -0.33 -8.73 -13.46
C ALA A 100 0.59 -7.52 -13.22
N GLN A 101 1.48 -7.63 -12.24
CA GLN A 101 2.45 -6.58 -11.95
C GLN A 101 3.38 -6.34 -13.15
N ILE A 102 3.83 -7.42 -13.77
CA ILE A 102 4.66 -7.34 -14.99
C ILE A 102 3.86 -6.74 -16.14
N ALA A 103 2.62 -7.19 -16.35
CA ALA A 103 1.77 -6.67 -17.41
C ALA A 103 1.49 -5.17 -17.23
N LEU A 104 1.23 -4.74 -16.01
CA LEU A 104 0.95 -3.34 -15.70
C LEU A 104 2.16 -2.46 -15.96
N GLY A 105 3.35 -2.93 -15.64
CA GLY A 105 4.59 -2.21 -15.86
C GLY A 105 5.03 -2.18 -17.33
N GLY A 106 4.42 -3.01 -18.18
CA GLY A 106 4.85 -3.14 -19.57
C GLY A 106 6.23 -3.74 -19.63
N SER A 107 7.19 -2.99 -20.17
CA SER A 107 8.60 -3.42 -20.20
C SER A 107 9.36 -3.00 -18.95
N ASP A 108 8.73 -2.28 -18.03
CA ASP A 108 9.37 -1.81 -16.80
C ASP A 108 9.52 -2.94 -15.79
N ILE A 109 10.52 -2.80 -14.94
CA ILE A 109 10.75 -3.75 -13.85
C ILE A 109 9.70 -3.48 -12.77
N PRO A 110 9.01 -4.54 -12.25
CA PRO A 110 7.96 -4.35 -11.24
C PRO A 110 8.50 -4.02 -9.84
N VAL A 111 9.77 -3.65 -9.73
CA VAL A 111 10.46 -3.26 -8.50
C VAL A 111 11.16 -1.95 -8.75
N TRP A 112 10.99 -0.99 -7.86
CA TRP A 112 11.76 0.25 -7.90
C TRP A 112 13.10 0.01 -7.21
N ASP A 113 14.18 -0.05 -7.99
CA ASP A 113 15.54 -0.18 -7.47
C ASP A 113 16.18 1.20 -7.34
N ASN A 114 17.03 1.33 -6.32
CA ASN A 114 17.87 2.51 -6.14
C ASN A 114 17.08 3.81 -6.11
N ILE A 115 16.02 3.84 -5.31
CA ILE A 115 15.37 5.09 -4.97
C ILE A 115 16.34 5.86 -4.10
N ASN A 116 16.90 6.94 -4.61
CA ASN A 116 17.90 7.71 -3.88
C ASN A 116 17.30 8.47 -2.71
N PRO A 117 18.10 8.81 -1.69
CA PRO A 117 17.60 9.55 -0.53
C PRO A 117 16.82 10.79 -0.92
N GLY A 118 15.63 10.93 -0.35
CA GLY A 118 14.75 12.06 -0.61
C GLY A 118 13.89 11.97 -1.86
N ASN A 119 14.19 11.03 -2.78
CA ASN A 119 13.41 10.90 -4.00
C ASN A 119 12.08 10.18 -3.73
N THR A 120 11.06 10.59 -4.50
CA THR A 120 9.73 10.00 -4.48
C THR A 120 9.43 9.40 -5.84
N VAL A 121 8.87 8.19 -5.84
CA VAL A 121 8.46 7.51 -7.08
C VAL A 121 6.98 7.17 -7.00
N ASP A 122 6.35 7.01 -8.18
CA ASP A 122 4.99 6.52 -8.28
C ASP A 122 5.02 5.01 -8.41
N ALA A 123 4.21 4.32 -7.63
CA ALA A 123 4.14 2.87 -7.63
C ALA A 123 2.70 2.40 -7.72
N LYS A 124 2.49 1.25 -8.33
CA LYS A 124 1.20 0.58 -8.38
C LYS A 124 1.36 -0.86 -7.97
N VAL A 125 0.44 -1.35 -7.17
CA VAL A 125 0.43 -2.74 -6.72
C VAL A 125 -0.88 -3.37 -7.14
N VAL A 126 -0.83 -4.53 -7.78
CA VAL A 126 -1.98 -5.22 -8.37
C VAL A 126 -2.27 -6.49 -7.61
N PHE A 127 -3.52 -6.66 -7.23
CA PHE A 127 -4.00 -7.86 -6.53
C PHE A 127 -5.11 -8.51 -7.34
N ASP A 128 -5.15 -9.85 -7.35
CA ASP A 128 -6.24 -10.62 -7.96
C ASP A 128 -7.14 -11.14 -6.84
N MET A 129 -8.39 -10.71 -6.83
CA MET A 129 -9.33 -11.01 -5.75
C MET A 129 -10.60 -11.64 -6.33
N PRO A 130 -11.39 -12.37 -5.52
CA PRO A 130 -12.72 -12.80 -5.97
C PRO A 130 -13.57 -11.60 -6.42
N LYS A 131 -14.44 -11.82 -7.39
CA LYS A 131 -15.25 -10.74 -7.99
C LYS A 131 -16.14 -10.02 -6.98
N ASP A 132 -16.57 -10.71 -5.93
CA ASP A 132 -17.44 -10.16 -4.90
C ASP A 132 -16.67 -9.65 -3.68
N ALA A 133 -15.35 -9.72 -3.68
CA ALA A 133 -14.54 -9.23 -2.58
C ALA A 133 -14.48 -7.70 -2.57
N ASN A 134 -14.47 -7.13 -1.37
CA ASN A 134 -14.36 -5.69 -1.16
C ASN A 134 -13.05 -5.37 -0.45
N PRO A 135 -12.07 -4.77 -1.14
CA PRO A 135 -10.84 -4.36 -0.48
C PRO A 135 -11.12 -3.21 0.48
N THR A 136 -10.59 -3.30 1.69
CA THR A 136 -10.80 -2.29 2.72
C THR A 136 -9.52 -1.61 3.16
N THR A 137 -8.40 -2.32 3.14
CA THR A 137 -7.15 -1.84 3.74
C THR A 137 -5.96 -2.38 2.97
N ILE A 138 -4.98 -1.54 2.74
CA ILE A 138 -3.67 -2.00 2.26
C ILE A 138 -2.66 -1.91 3.40
N GLU A 139 -1.84 -2.94 3.54
CA GLU A 139 -0.74 -3.00 4.49
C GLU A 139 0.56 -2.78 3.74
N LEU A 140 1.26 -1.70 4.07
CA LEU A 140 2.46 -1.26 3.37
C LEU A 140 3.69 -1.57 4.19
N HIS A 141 4.69 -2.15 3.55
CA HIS A 141 5.93 -2.58 4.18
C HIS A 141 7.14 -2.02 3.44
N ASP A 142 8.14 -1.58 4.20
CA ASP A 142 9.42 -1.17 3.60
C ASP A 142 10.28 -2.39 3.22
N SER A 143 10.01 -3.53 3.86
CA SER A 143 10.66 -4.80 3.56
C SER A 143 9.77 -5.93 4.04
N MET A 144 10.08 -7.17 3.64
CA MET A 144 9.33 -8.34 4.06
C MET A 144 9.36 -8.57 5.57
N PHE A 145 10.32 -7.96 6.27
CA PHE A 145 10.50 -8.14 7.72
C PHE A 145 9.93 -7.00 8.56
N SER A 146 9.42 -5.95 7.95
CA SER A 146 8.87 -4.81 8.69
C SER A 146 7.50 -5.12 9.25
N GLY A 147 7.09 -4.39 10.27
CA GLY A 147 5.77 -4.53 10.88
C GLY A 147 4.64 -4.02 10.01
N GLY A 148 4.94 -3.09 9.12
CA GLY A 148 3.98 -2.52 8.20
C GLY A 148 3.14 -1.40 8.78
N VAL A 149 2.47 -0.67 7.88
CA VAL A 149 1.51 0.38 8.22
C VAL A 149 0.26 0.18 7.38
N LYS A 150 -0.91 0.41 7.97
CA LYS A 150 -2.19 0.16 7.30
C LYS A 150 -2.82 1.47 6.83
N VAL A 151 -3.40 1.42 5.63
CA VAL A 151 -4.14 2.55 5.04
C VAL A 151 -5.50 2.05 4.59
N ARG A 152 -6.57 2.73 5.01
CA ARG A 152 -7.93 2.42 4.56
C ARG A 152 -8.14 2.91 3.14
N LEU A 153 -8.87 2.11 2.37
CA LEU A 153 -9.14 2.39 0.95
C LEU A 153 -10.54 2.97 0.72
N ASN A 154 -11.26 3.24 1.77
CA ASN A 154 -12.63 3.78 1.68
C ASN A 154 -12.81 5.02 2.56
#